data_ee2409f314985ece9bb9a0f91e99e37c
#
_entry.id   ee2409f314985ece9bb9a0f91e99e37c
#
_cell.length_a   1.000
_cell.length_b   1.000
_cell.length_c   1.000
_cell.angle_alpha   90.00
_cell.angle_beta   90.00
_cell.angle_gamma   90.00
#
_symmetry.space_group_name_H-M   'P 1'
#
loop_
_entity.id
_entity.type
_entity.pdbx_description
1 polymer ?
#
loop_
_entity_poly.entity_id
_entity_poly.type
_entity_poly.pdbx_seq_one_letter_code
_entity_poly.pdbx_strand_id
1 'polypeptide(L)'
;MKREFKMVYRIGIVFFLSVFCSAAFALEPDEILVIANKDVAASGRIARYYCQMRSVPTKNVLSLSLGTALNDTISRDDYEKHLAGPIRKKLLAAQPPGKIRCLLTTYGVPIKVGPRGMIIGLEGRLKELKELARQQKDRLSQLEQSGLTGSPEYQEISHRLGQMQMDIDRISGSQTDASVDSELSMLLFGIYELYQWQPNMLKGDLVGLDFRILMVSRLDGPDYSTVKGLIDKAIATEKTGLKGVAYIDSRGIAHQRDLFGFFDQSLLNLAIFLRLRVGMSVKEERTEKLFEPNSCPQTAIYCGWYSLRKYVDAFDFVDGAIGYHISSFEAEGLRDPNSSRWCPAMLRDGITATLGAVAEPYLHAFPEPTAFFGQLFDGRCLVEAYYRTNPFNSWRLILIGDPLYTPFKKP
;
A
#
# COMPACT_ATOMS: atom_id res chain seq x y z
N MET A 1 22.33 -79.47 30.87
CA MET A 1 21.99 -78.72 29.63
C MET A 1 21.22 -77.47 30.03
N LYS A 2 21.91 -76.36 30.23
CA LYS A 2 21.33 -75.08 30.64
C LYS A 2 21.15 -74.22 29.40
N ARG A 3 19.97 -73.80 29.04
CA ARG A 3 19.65 -72.80 28.03
C ARG A 3 19.61 -71.44 28.69
N GLU A 4 20.52 -70.55 28.31
CA GLU A 4 20.51 -69.15 28.71
C GLU A 4 19.52 -68.39 27.82
N PHE A 5 18.61 -67.64 28.47
CA PHE A 5 17.71 -66.67 27.83
C PHE A 5 18.43 -65.31 27.78
N LYS A 6 18.79 -64.86 26.58
CA LYS A 6 19.26 -63.51 26.35
C LYS A 6 18.05 -62.57 26.19
N MET A 7 17.83 -61.72 27.15
CA MET A 7 16.85 -60.67 27.12
C MET A 7 17.42 -59.43 26.32
N VAL A 8 16.88 -59.18 25.14
CA VAL A 8 17.26 -58.04 24.28
C VAL A 8 16.41 -56.86 24.71
N TYR A 9 16.99 -55.86 25.38
CA TYR A 9 16.38 -54.54 25.62
C TYR A 9 16.35 -53.74 24.33
N ARG A 10 15.15 -53.53 23.76
CA ARG A 10 14.91 -52.54 22.72
C ARG A 10 14.73 -51.18 23.38
N ILE A 11 15.76 -50.31 23.29
CA ILE A 11 15.67 -48.90 23.62
C ILE A 11 14.94 -48.22 22.48
N GLY A 12 13.68 -47.89 22.65
CA GLY A 12 12.92 -47.04 21.75
C GLY A 12 13.33 -45.58 21.93
N ILE A 13 14.12 -45.05 20.99
CA ILE A 13 14.38 -43.62 20.89
C ILE A 13 13.13 -42.97 20.32
N VAL A 14 12.34 -42.32 21.17
CA VAL A 14 11.25 -41.45 20.75
C VAL A 14 11.88 -40.13 20.27
N PHE A 15 11.98 -39.99 18.98
CA PHE A 15 12.33 -38.70 18.34
C PHE A 15 11.13 -37.76 18.50
N PHE A 16 11.18 -36.86 19.45
CA PHE A 16 10.28 -35.70 19.50
C PHE A 16 10.68 -34.75 18.36
N LEU A 17 10.04 -34.88 17.21
CA LEU A 17 10.04 -33.84 16.19
C LEU A 17 9.25 -32.66 16.78
N SER A 18 9.94 -31.74 17.44
CA SER A 18 9.42 -30.38 17.68
C SER A 18 9.33 -29.70 16.32
N VAL A 19 8.15 -29.76 15.72
CA VAL A 19 7.78 -28.89 14.60
C VAL A 19 7.78 -27.47 15.18
N PHE A 20 8.92 -26.78 15.07
CA PHE A 20 8.95 -25.33 15.16
C PHE A 20 8.11 -24.81 14.00
N CYS A 21 6.82 -24.72 14.21
CA CYS A 21 5.98 -23.84 13.43
C CYS A 21 6.56 -22.45 13.65
N SER A 22 7.31 -21.94 12.70
CA SER A 22 7.75 -20.54 12.67
C SER A 22 6.47 -19.73 12.53
N ALA A 23 5.76 -19.51 13.63
CA ALA A 23 4.74 -18.48 13.71
C ALA A 23 5.47 -17.21 13.35
N ALA A 24 5.22 -16.67 12.16
CA ALA A 24 5.62 -15.32 11.83
C ALA A 24 5.00 -14.45 12.92
N PHE A 25 5.82 -13.98 13.86
CA PHE A 25 5.35 -13.19 14.98
C PHE A 25 4.60 -11.99 14.44
N ALA A 26 3.36 -11.80 14.89
CA ALA A 26 2.57 -10.61 14.61
C ALA A 26 3.38 -9.36 14.99
N LEU A 27 3.12 -8.26 14.31
CA LEU A 27 3.77 -6.99 14.63
C LEU A 27 3.39 -6.54 16.04
N GLU A 28 4.41 -6.26 16.86
CA GLU A 28 4.23 -5.84 18.24
C GLU A 28 4.38 -4.30 18.38
N PRO A 29 3.75 -3.68 19.38
CA PRO A 29 3.82 -2.23 19.57
C PRO A 29 5.24 -1.66 19.70
N ASP A 30 6.17 -2.40 20.30
CA ASP A 30 7.54 -1.95 20.50
C ASP A 30 8.44 -2.10 19.25
N GLU A 31 7.89 -2.70 18.19
CA GLU A 31 8.51 -2.79 16.86
C GLU A 31 8.10 -1.63 15.93
N ILE A 32 7.28 -0.68 16.42
CA ILE A 32 6.82 0.50 15.64
C ILE A 32 7.68 1.71 16.00
N LEU A 33 8.14 2.44 14.99
CA LEU A 33 8.72 3.78 15.11
C LEU A 33 7.74 4.81 14.55
N VAL A 34 7.25 5.70 15.43
CA VAL A 34 6.30 6.76 15.07
C VAL A 34 7.06 8.00 14.61
N ILE A 35 6.74 8.49 13.42
CA ILE A 35 7.38 9.67 12.80
C ILE A 35 6.40 10.84 12.87
N ALA A 36 6.79 11.90 13.56
CA ALA A 36 5.96 13.09 13.74
C ALA A 36 6.64 14.35 13.18
N ASN A 37 5.85 15.23 12.59
CA ASN A 37 6.29 16.57 12.24
C ASN A 37 6.16 17.50 13.47
N LYS A 38 7.28 17.89 14.10
CA LYS A 38 7.26 18.72 15.31
C LYS A 38 6.75 20.14 15.08
N ASP A 39 6.78 20.62 13.83
CA ASP A 39 6.36 21.96 13.46
C ASP A 39 4.82 22.05 13.29
N VAL A 40 4.13 20.89 13.30
CA VAL A 40 2.67 20.75 13.25
C VAL A 40 2.16 20.18 14.56
N ALA A 41 1.51 21.00 15.39
CA ALA A 41 1.06 20.60 16.73
C ALA A 41 0.14 19.35 16.73
N ALA A 42 -0.72 19.20 15.72
CA ALA A 42 -1.60 18.05 15.56
C ALA A 42 -0.79 16.74 15.38
N SER A 43 0.32 16.76 14.63
CA SER A 43 1.22 15.62 14.43
C SER A 43 1.74 15.05 15.75
N GLY A 44 2.31 15.90 16.59
CA GLY A 44 2.81 15.49 17.90
C GLY A 44 1.71 15.02 18.86
N ARG A 45 0.48 15.58 18.77
CA ARG A 45 -0.66 15.11 19.56
C ARG A 45 -1.10 13.71 19.13
N ILE A 46 -1.19 13.44 17.82
CA ILE A 46 -1.52 12.12 17.28
C ILE A 46 -0.46 11.10 17.69
N ALA A 47 0.83 11.43 17.56
CA ALA A 47 1.91 10.51 17.93
C ALA A 47 1.83 10.09 19.41
N ARG A 48 1.64 11.05 20.33
CA ARG A 48 1.49 10.75 21.76
C ARG A 48 0.23 9.95 22.04
N TYR A 49 -0.89 10.31 21.44
CA TYR A 49 -2.15 9.61 21.59
C TYR A 49 -2.04 8.16 21.11
N TYR A 50 -1.45 7.92 19.94
CA TYR A 50 -1.22 6.59 19.43
C TYR A 50 -0.37 5.74 20.36
N CYS A 51 0.76 6.30 20.85
CA CYS A 51 1.62 5.61 21.80
C CYS A 51 0.88 5.20 23.07
N GLN A 52 0.02 6.07 23.60
CA GLN A 52 -0.80 5.78 24.78
C GLN A 52 -1.82 4.67 24.50
N MET A 53 -2.55 4.76 23.39
CA MET A 53 -3.64 3.84 23.07
C MET A 53 -3.18 2.46 22.62
N ARG A 54 -2.02 2.38 21.96
CA ARG A 54 -1.44 1.14 21.44
C ARG A 54 -0.22 0.64 22.22
N SER A 55 0.09 1.24 23.36
CA SER A 55 1.24 0.85 24.19
C SER A 55 2.59 0.90 23.47
N VAL A 56 2.72 1.76 22.46
CA VAL A 56 4.00 1.98 21.78
C VAL A 56 4.94 2.75 22.71
N PRO A 57 6.18 2.28 22.95
CA PRO A 57 7.11 2.98 23.81
C PRO A 57 7.38 4.42 23.34
N THR A 58 7.29 5.40 24.22
CA THR A 58 7.50 6.82 23.86
C THR A 58 8.89 7.10 23.30
N LYS A 59 9.91 6.30 23.64
CA LYS A 59 11.25 6.34 23.03
C LYS A 59 11.26 6.01 21.53
N ASN A 60 10.19 5.39 21.04
CA ASN A 60 9.98 5.05 19.64
C ASN A 60 9.26 6.19 18.88
N VAL A 61 9.17 7.39 19.45
CA VAL A 61 8.71 8.57 18.71
C VAL A 61 9.91 9.35 18.20
N LEU A 62 9.94 9.63 16.91
CA LEU A 62 10.92 10.49 16.26
C LEU A 62 10.21 11.74 15.72
N SER A 63 10.53 12.89 16.33
CA SER A 63 9.95 14.19 15.92
C SER A 63 10.94 14.93 15.02
N LEU A 64 10.53 15.23 13.78
CA LEU A 64 11.35 15.86 12.75
C LEU A 64 10.80 17.26 12.41
N SER A 65 11.67 18.18 12.01
CA SER A 65 11.28 19.49 11.50
C SER A 65 11.05 19.39 10.00
N LEU A 66 9.77 19.42 9.59
CA LEU A 66 9.35 19.28 8.20
C LEU A 66 8.60 20.52 7.69
N GLY A 67 8.58 21.61 8.49
CA GLY A 67 7.86 22.84 8.22
C GLY A 67 6.39 22.78 8.66
N THR A 68 5.76 23.95 8.68
CA THR A 68 4.35 24.15 9.11
C THR A 68 3.38 24.00 7.95
N ALA A 69 3.83 24.12 6.71
CA ALA A 69 3.00 23.93 5.53
C ALA A 69 2.63 22.45 5.39
N LEU A 70 1.35 22.18 5.18
CA LEU A 70 0.82 20.82 5.00
C LEU A 70 0.94 20.38 3.53
N ASN A 71 2.09 20.64 2.91
CA ASN A 71 2.36 20.26 1.52
C ASN A 71 2.34 18.74 1.37
N ASP A 72 1.66 18.28 0.34
CA ASP A 72 1.63 16.86 0.01
C ASP A 72 3.00 16.35 -0.48
N THR A 73 3.74 17.19 -1.18
CA THR A 73 5.00 16.81 -1.83
C THR A 73 6.22 17.42 -1.13
N ILE A 74 7.24 16.61 -0.95
CA ILE A 74 8.60 17.00 -0.51
C ILE A 74 9.57 16.79 -1.69
N SER A 75 10.57 17.67 -1.86
CA SER A 75 11.63 17.42 -2.83
C SER A 75 12.44 16.17 -2.45
N ARG A 76 13.11 15.54 -3.42
CA ARG A 76 13.93 14.36 -3.12
C ARG A 76 15.12 14.69 -2.21
N ASP A 77 15.72 15.86 -2.39
CA ASP A 77 16.83 16.31 -1.53
C ASP A 77 16.37 16.59 -0.09
N ASP A 78 15.23 17.26 0.08
CA ASP A 78 14.66 17.50 1.41
C ASP A 78 14.17 16.21 2.05
N TYR A 79 13.62 15.27 1.28
CA TYR A 79 13.28 13.95 1.75
C TYR A 79 14.51 13.23 2.35
N GLU A 80 15.62 13.15 1.62
CA GLU A 80 16.82 12.50 2.11
C GLU A 80 17.39 13.22 3.34
N LYS A 81 17.47 14.55 3.30
CA LYS A 81 18.09 15.35 4.35
C LYS A 81 17.26 15.42 5.63
N HIS A 82 15.95 15.63 5.50
CA HIS A 82 15.08 15.98 6.64
C HIS A 82 14.19 14.83 7.10
N LEU A 83 14.01 13.78 6.32
CA LEU A 83 13.13 12.65 6.64
C LEU A 83 13.92 11.33 6.64
N ALA A 84 14.41 10.87 5.51
CA ALA A 84 15.05 9.56 5.34
C ALA A 84 16.33 9.42 6.17
N GLY A 85 17.26 10.36 6.06
CA GLY A 85 18.54 10.34 6.79
C GLY A 85 18.37 10.26 8.32
N PRO A 86 17.57 11.15 8.94
CA PRO A 86 17.30 11.07 10.39
C PRO A 86 16.62 9.77 10.81
N ILE A 87 15.68 9.24 10.05
CA ILE A 87 15.01 7.96 10.35
C ILE A 87 16.02 6.82 10.25
N ARG A 88 16.79 6.75 9.18
CA ARG A 88 17.85 5.73 8.99
C ARG A 88 18.83 5.74 10.16
N LYS A 89 19.28 6.92 10.59
CA LYS A 89 20.16 7.06 11.77
C LYS A 89 19.50 6.48 13.04
N LYS A 90 18.23 6.76 13.26
CA LYS A 90 17.46 6.23 14.41
C LYS A 90 17.33 4.71 14.36
N LEU A 91 17.03 4.14 13.18
CA LEU A 91 16.90 2.70 12.98
C LEU A 91 18.20 1.95 13.20
N LEU A 92 19.31 2.48 12.70
CA LEU A 92 20.66 1.87 12.89
C LEU A 92 21.12 1.94 14.33
N ALA A 93 20.66 2.92 15.12
CA ALA A 93 20.95 3.03 16.55
C ALA A 93 20.01 2.19 17.44
N ALA A 94 18.97 1.56 16.88
CA ALA A 94 18.03 0.75 17.66
C ALA A 94 18.68 -0.53 18.19
N GLN A 95 18.30 -0.91 19.41
CA GLN A 95 18.77 -2.14 20.05
C GLN A 95 17.57 -3.01 20.46
N PRO A 96 17.56 -4.30 20.10
CA PRO A 96 18.51 -4.96 19.20
C PRO A 96 18.37 -4.45 17.75
N PRO A 97 19.40 -4.61 16.90
CA PRO A 97 19.32 -4.29 15.49
C PRO A 97 18.14 -4.99 14.81
N GLY A 98 17.42 -4.26 13.93
CA GLY A 98 16.26 -4.81 13.23
C GLY A 98 14.99 -4.96 14.07
N LYS A 99 15.00 -4.48 15.34
CA LYS A 99 13.79 -4.52 16.17
C LYS A 99 12.62 -3.76 15.57
N ILE A 100 12.88 -2.59 14.99
CA ILE A 100 11.83 -1.79 14.34
C ILE A 100 11.51 -2.42 12.99
N ARG A 101 10.27 -2.87 12.81
CA ARG A 101 9.73 -3.50 11.61
C ARG A 101 8.70 -2.64 10.89
N CYS A 102 8.13 -1.65 11.60
CA CYS A 102 7.11 -0.78 11.05
C CYS A 102 7.41 0.69 11.35
N LEU A 103 7.21 1.54 10.34
CA LEU A 103 7.18 2.99 10.50
C LEU A 103 5.72 3.46 10.44
N LEU A 104 5.37 4.39 11.32
CA LEU A 104 4.07 5.03 11.33
C LEU A 104 4.25 6.53 11.15
N THR A 105 3.90 7.06 9.97
CA THR A 105 3.90 8.50 9.72
C THR A 105 2.60 9.12 10.26
N THR A 106 2.68 10.31 10.82
CA THR A 106 1.51 10.99 11.38
C THR A 106 1.14 12.24 10.58
N TYR A 107 -0.02 12.78 10.83
CA TYR A 107 -0.57 14.01 10.24
C TYR A 107 0.49 15.10 10.06
N GLY A 108 0.62 15.63 8.85
CA GLY A 108 1.59 16.67 8.54
C GLY A 108 2.97 16.18 8.10
N VAL A 109 3.19 14.87 8.00
CA VAL A 109 4.33 14.29 7.26
C VAL A 109 3.96 14.26 5.77
N PRO A 110 4.79 14.77 4.82
CA PRO A 110 4.49 14.73 3.39
C PRO A 110 4.08 13.34 2.90
N ILE A 111 3.27 13.27 1.85
CA ILE A 111 2.76 11.98 1.32
C ILE A 111 3.49 11.52 0.06
N LYS A 112 4.13 12.44 -0.66
CA LYS A 112 4.77 12.18 -1.94
C LYS A 112 6.20 12.74 -1.96
N VAL A 113 7.14 11.97 -2.50
CA VAL A 113 8.49 12.42 -2.86
C VAL A 113 8.49 12.81 -4.33
N GLY A 114 8.94 14.00 -4.63
CA GLY A 114 9.08 14.50 -5.99
C GLY A 114 10.07 13.67 -6.83
N PRO A 115 10.05 13.86 -8.16
CA PRO A 115 10.97 13.16 -9.05
C PRO A 115 12.42 13.56 -8.78
N ARG A 116 13.35 12.67 -9.15
CA ARG A 116 14.79 12.92 -9.06
C ARG A 116 15.26 14.13 -9.88
N GLY A 117 14.51 14.47 -10.95
CA GLY A 117 14.95 15.41 -11.96
C GLY A 117 15.82 14.75 -13.05
N MET A 118 16.24 15.56 -13.99
CA MET A 118 17.07 15.11 -15.13
C MET A 118 18.50 14.76 -14.68
N ILE A 119 19.10 13.76 -15.33
CA ILE A 119 20.51 13.43 -15.12
C ILE A 119 21.37 14.52 -15.75
N ILE A 120 22.18 15.19 -14.92
CA ILE A 120 23.07 16.26 -15.32
C ILE A 120 24.08 15.74 -16.37
N GLY A 121 24.28 16.52 -17.44
CA GLY A 121 25.20 16.18 -18.53
C GLY A 121 24.59 15.33 -19.65
N LEU A 122 23.32 14.93 -19.54
CA LEU A 122 22.60 14.16 -20.57
C LEU A 122 21.56 15.00 -21.33
N GLU A 123 21.56 16.33 -21.19
CA GLU A 123 20.60 17.25 -21.82
C GLU A 123 20.57 17.10 -23.34
N GLY A 124 21.76 17.04 -23.97
CA GLY A 124 21.90 16.85 -25.41
C GLY A 124 21.32 15.50 -25.86
N ARG A 125 21.64 14.45 -25.13
CA ARG A 125 21.13 13.11 -25.43
C ARG A 125 19.60 13.03 -25.28
N LEU A 126 19.06 13.66 -24.25
CA LEU A 126 17.61 13.73 -24.05
C LEU A 126 16.91 14.44 -25.19
N LYS A 127 17.48 15.55 -25.67
CA LYS A 127 16.94 16.28 -26.82
C LYS A 127 16.95 15.43 -28.10
N GLU A 128 18.06 14.75 -28.37
CA GLU A 128 18.20 13.85 -29.51
C GLU A 128 17.17 12.72 -29.48
N LEU A 129 17.04 12.03 -28.34
CA LEU A 129 16.08 10.94 -28.16
C LEU A 129 14.64 11.40 -28.34
N LYS A 130 14.27 12.57 -27.83
CA LYS A 130 12.93 13.15 -28.01
C LYS A 130 12.61 13.42 -29.47
N GLU A 131 13.59 13.94 -30.21
CA GLU A 131 13.41 14.22 -31.66
C GLU A 131 13.27 12.92 -32.45
N LEU A 132 14.11 11.91 -32.18
CA LEU A 132 13.99 10.59 -32.80
C LEU A 132 12.65 9.92 -32.47
N ALA A 133 12.22 9.98 -31.21
CA ALA A 133 10.93 9.43 -30.79
C ALA A 133 9.75 10.11 -31.51
N ARG A 134 9.82 11.43 -31.70
CA ARG A 134 8.82 12.18 -32.47
C ARG A 134 8.74 11.66 -33.92
N GLN A 135 9.88 11.52 -34.60
CA GLN A 135 9.93 11.01 -35.98
C GLN A 135 9.37 9.58 -36.10
N GLN A 136 9.68 8.70 -35.13
CA GLN A 136 9.13 7.34 -35.12
C GLN A 136 7.61 7.34 -34.86
N LYS A 137 7.12 8.22 -34.00
CA LYS A 137 5.68 8.39 -33.75
C LYS A 137 4.93 8.88 -35.00
N ASP A 138 5.50 9.86 -35.71
CA ASP A 138 4.94 10.37 -36.98
C ASP A 138 4.86 9.23 -38.02
N ARG A 139 5.90 8.36 -38.10
CA ARG A 139 5.90 7.18 -38.97
C ARG A 139 4.84 6.15 -38.59
N LEU A 140 4.67 5.85 -37.29
CA LEU A 140 3.58 4.98 -36.82
C LEU A 140 2.22 5.50 -37.23
N SER A 141 1.96 6.80 -37.05
CA SER A 141 0.70 7.42 -37.44
C SER A 141 0.42 7.30 -38.93
N GLN A 142 1.44 7.41 -39.79
CA GLN A 142 1.29 7.16 -41.22
C GLN A 142 0.91 5.72 -41.55
N LEU A 143 1.54 4.75 -40.87
CA LEU A 143 1.22 3.33 -41.04
C LEU A 143 -0.21 3.00 -40.56
N GLU A 144 -0.65 3.60 -39.45
CA GLU A 144 -2.01 3.49 -38.94
C GLU A 144 -3.04 4.01 -39.96
N GLN A 145 -2.82 5.22 -40.51
CA GLN A 145 -3.68 5.80 -41.55
C GLN A 145 -3.72 4.96 -42.83
N SER A 146 -2.65 4.22 -43.11
CA SER A 146 -2.56 3.30 -44.25
C SER A 146 -3.13 1.89 -43.97
N GLY A 147 -3.67 1.63 -42.76
CA GLY A 147 -4.21 0.33 -42.38
C GLY A 147 -3.15 -0.76 -42.12
N LEU A 148 -1.89 -0.38 -41.94
CA LEU A 148 -0.72 -1.29 -41.80
C LEU A 148 -0.35 -1.57 -40.34
N THR A 149 -1.25 -1.47 -39.39
CA THR A 149 -1.01 -1.71 -37.95
C THR A 149 -0.51 -3.12 -37.61
N GLY A 150 -0.77 -4.10 -38.44
CA GLY A 150 -0.28 -5.49 -38.32
C GLY A 150 1.04 -5.77 -39.03
N SER A 151 1.65 -4.78 -39.71
CA SER A 151 2.88 -4.99 -40.48
C SER A 151 4.11 -5.19 -39.58
N PRO A 152 5.12 -5.96 -40.05
CA PRO A 152 6.39 -6.08 -39.33
C PRO A 152 7.06 -4.73 -39.05
N GLU A 153 6.97 -3.79 -39.98
CA GLU A 153 7.49 -2.41 -39.84
C GLU A 153 6.81 -1.68 -38.65
N TYR A 154 5.47 -1.77 -38.55
CA TYR A 154 4.71 -1.16 -37.46
C TYR A 154 5.16 -1.72 -36.11
N GLN A 155 5.29 -3.05 -36.01
CA GLN A 155 5.70 -3.71 -34.77
C GLN A 155 7.13 -3.33 -34.36
N GLU A 156 8.06 -3.27 -35.31
CA GLU A 156 9.45 -2.90 -35.05
C GLU A 156 9.56 -1.43 -34.58
N ILE A 157 8.90 -0.51 -35.25
CA ILE A 157 8.90 0.91 -34.87
C ILE A 157 8.23 1.10 -33.51
N SER A 158 7.12 0.43 -33.25
CA SER A 158 6.43 0.48 -31.96
C SER A 158 7.32 -0.01 -30.82
N HIS A 159 8.05 -1.09 -31.02
CA HIS A 159 9.01 -1.62 -30.05
C HIS A 159 10.16 -0.63 -29.78
N ARG A 160 10.78 -0.09 -30.84
CA ARG A 160 11.85 0.93 -30.71
C ARG A 160 11.37 2.19 -30.00
N LEU A 161 10.16 2.66 -30.33
CA LEU A 161 9.58 3.83 -29.67
C LEU A 161 9.38 3.56 -28.16
N GLY A 162 8.93 2.37 -27.79
CA GLY A 162 8.84 1.97 -26.38
C GLY A 162 10.19 2.01 -25.65
N GLN A 163 11.26 1.50 -26.28
CA GLN A 163 12.61 1.57 -25.70
C GLN A 163 13.11 3.02 -25.57
N MET A 164 12.92 3.85 -26.62
CA MET A 164 13.28 5.27 -26.56
C MET A 164 12.52 6.01 -25.46
N GLN A 165 11.25 5.71 -25.26
CA GLN A 165 10.47 6.32 -24.19
C GLN A 165 11.00 5.94 -22.79
N MET A 166 11.39 4.69 -22.57
CA MET A 166 12.03 4.28 -21.32
C MET A 166 13.35 5.03 -21.08
N ASP A 167 14.18 5.21 -22.10
CA ASP A 167 15.43 5.97 -21.99
C ASP A 167 15.18 7.46 -21.74
N ILE A 168 14.18 8.06 -22.41
CA ILE A 168 13.73 9.43 -22.16
C ILE A 168 13.28 9.59 -20.70
N ASP A 169 12.48 8.67 -20.20
CA ASP A 169 11.96 8.70 -18.82
C ASP A 169 13.10 8.57 -17.81
N ARG A 170 14.02 7.63 -18.02
CA ARG A 170 15.22 7.49 -17.19
C ARG A 170 16.08 8.75 -17.15
N ILE A 171 16.39 9.31 -18.28
CA ILE A 171 17.25 10.53 -18.37
C ILE A 171 16.54 11.74 -17.77
N SER A 172 15.26 11.95 -18.10
CA SER A 172 14.47 13.09 -17.62
C SER A 172 14.12 13.01 -16.13
N GLY A 173 14.22 11.83 -15.53
CA GLY A 173 13.73 11.57 -14.18
C GLY A 173 12.23 11.38 -14.07
N SER A 174 11.52 11.22 -15.20
CA SER A 174 10.12 10.80 -15.21
C SER A 174 9.98 9.46 -14.50
N GLN A 175 8.81 9.20 -13.88
CA GLN A 175 8.56 7.93 -13.18
C GLN A 175 9.55 7.61 -12.04
N THR A 176 10.16 8.65 -11.43
CA THR A 176 11.04 8.52 -10.27
C THR A 176 10.44 9.13 -9.01
N ASP A 177 9.20 9.65 -9.11
CA ASP A 177 8.39 10.07 -7.96
C ASP A 177 7.73 8.85 -7.31
N ALA A 178 7.54 8.91 -6.00
CA ALA A 178 6.92 7.85 -5.23
C ALA A 178 6.15 8.41 -4.02
N SER A 179 5.37 7.59 -3.34
CA SER A 179 4.89 7.97 -2.02
C SER A 179 6.04 8.00 -1.02
N VAL A 180 5.97 8.90 -0.05
CA VAL A 180 6.92 8.94 1.08
C VAL A 180 6.95 7.60 1.79
N ASP A 181 5.80 6.98 2.02
CA ASP A 181 5.68 5.73 2.74
C ASP A 181 6.39 4.59 2.00
N SER A 182 6.23 4.53 0.68
CA SER A 182 6.87 3.51 -0.15
C SER A 182 8.39 3.69 -0.27
N GLU A 183 8.89 4.93 -0.27
CA GLU A 183 10.32 5.22 -0.18
C GLU A 183 10.88 4.88 1.21
N LEU A 184 10.14 5.20 2.27
CA LEU A 184 10.53 4.86 3.65
C LEU A 184 10.64 3.35 3.85
N SER A 185 9.85 2.54 3.14
CA SER A 185 9.96 1.08 3.22
C SER A 185 11.32 0.55 2.76
N MET A 186 12.01 1.30 1.90
CA MET A 186 13.31 0.95 1.31
C MET A 186 14.52 1.54 2.06
N LEU A 187 14.34 2.22 3.19
CA LEU A 187 15.40 2.96 3.89
C LEU A 187 16.63 2.13 4.25
N LEU A 188 16.46 0.86 4.54
CA LEU A 188 17.54 -0.06 4.89
C LEU A 188 18.03 -0.91 3.71
N PHE A 189 17.40 -0.72 2.55
CA PHE A 189 17.83 -1.35 1.32
C PHE A 189 19.09 -0.66 0.78
N GLY A 190 19.90 -1.38 0.00
CA GLY A 190 21.08 -0.80 -0.63
C GLY A 190 20.72 0.22 -1.73
N ILE A 191 21.71 0.53 -2.57
CA ILE A 191 21.49 1.40 -3.73
C ILE A 191 20.63 0.66 -4.75
N TYR A 192 19.58 1.31 -5.24
CA TYR A 192 18.72 0.82 -6.31
C TYR A 192 18.43 1.92 -7.33
N GLU A 193 18.06 1.52 -8.54
CA GLU A 193 17.69 2.47 -9.59
C GLU A 193 16.37 3.16 -9.26
N LEU A 194 16.36 4.48 -9.26
CA LEU A 194 15.13 5.28 -9.17
C LEU A 194 14.49 5.37 -10.57
N TYR A 195 13.72 4.36 -10.91
CA TYR A 195 12.92 4.32 -12.13
C TYR A 195 11.78 3.31 -11.96
N GLN A 196 10.54 3.80 -12.02
CA GLN A 196 9.36 3.01 -11.70
C GLN A 196 9.47 2.41 -10.29
N TRP A 197 9.05 1.19 -10.08
CA TRP A 197 8.94 0.50 -8.79
C TRP A 197 10.09 -0.47 -8.53
N GLN A 198 10.22 -0.81 -7.26
CA GLN A 198 11.02 -1.95 -6.82
C GLN A 198 10.09 -3.08 -6.36
N PRO A 199 10.42 -4.35 -6.61
CA PRO A 199 9.62 -5.47 -6.10
C PRO A 199 9.50 -5.43 -4.57
N ASN A 200 8.31 -5.68 -4.06
CA ASN A 200 8.13 -5.84 -2.63
C ASN A 200 8.48 -7.27 -2.19
N MET A 201 9.64 -7.43 -1.53
CA MET A 201 10.12 -8.73 -1.06
C MET A 201 9.32 -9.30 0.13
N LEU A 202 8.40 -8.51 0.73
CA LEU A 202 7.49 -9.00 1.77
C LEU A 202 6.20 -9.59 1.19
N LYS A 203 5.98 -9.49 -0.12
CA LYS A 203 4.79 -10.05 -0.76
C LYS A 203 4.79 -11.57 -0.69
N GLY A 204 3.69 -12.14 -0.20
CA GLY A 204 3.52 -13.58 -0.01
C GLY A 204 4.04 -14.09 1.34
N ASP A 205 4.16 -15.41 1.44
CA ASP A 205 4.60 -16.10 2.67
C ASP A 205 6.07 -16.55 2.58
N LEU A 206 6.92 -15.74 1.99
CA LEU A 206 8.33 -16.05 1.85
C LEU A 206 9.00 -16.05 3.24
N VAL A 207 9.26 -17.22 3.77
CA VAL A 207 9.99 -17.43 5.02
C VAL A 207 11.48 -17.16 4.81
N GLY A 208 12.10 -16.42 5.72
CA GLY A 208 13.55 -16.16 5.67
C GLY A 208 13.93 -14.86 4.95
N LEU A 209 13.02 -13.90 4.90
CA LEU A 209 13.16 -12.69 4.16
C LEU A 209 14.13 -11.67 4.69
N ASP A 210 14.58 -10.89 3.75
CA ASP A 210 15.42 -9.73 3.94
C ASP A 210 14.74 -8.67 4.80
N PHE A 211 15.12 -8.61 6.07
CA PHE A 211 14.64 -7.64 7.05
C PHE A 211 14.96 -6.16 6.71
N ARG A 212 15.48 -5.89 5.51
CA ARG A 212 15.78 -4.54 5.04
C ARG A 212 14.57 -3.76 4.56
N ILE A 213 13.44 -4.44 4.29
CA ILE A 213 12.18 -3.78 3.94
C ILE A 213 11.36 -3.53 5.22
N LEU A 214 10.98 -2.27 5.42
CA LEU A 214 10.15 -1.84 6.53
C LEU A 214 8.69 -1.75 6.08
N MET A 215 7.77 -2.19 6.91
CA MET A 215 6.36 -1.89 6.71
C MET A 215 6.11 -0.43 7.06
N VAL A 216 5.20 0.25 6.32
CA VAL A 216 4.86 1.65 6.58
C VAL A 216 3.35 1.84 6.50
N SER A 217 2.78 2.54 7.47
CA SER A 217 1.39 3.00 7.46
C SER A 217 1.33 4.46 7.87
N ARG A 218 0.19 5.11 7.62
CA ARG A 218 0.03 6.51 8.04
C ARG A 218 -1.26 6.77 8.78
N LEU A 219 -1.17 7.62 9.78
CA LEU A 219 -2.32 8.24 10.47
C LEU A 219 -2.46 9.67 9.95
N ASP A 220 -3.23 9.83 8.88
CA ASP A 220 -3.39 11.09 8.18
C ASP A 220 -4.82 11.21 7.60
N GLY A 221 -5.24 12.42 7.26
CA GLY A 221 -6.56 12.67 6.73
C GLY A 221 -6.92 14.17 6.75
N PRO A 222 -8.18 14.51 6.50
CA PRO A 222 -8.61 15.91 6.39
C PRO A 222 -8.32 16.76 7.62
N ASP A 223 -8.47 16.21 8.82
CA ASP A 223 -8.28 16.92 10.07
C ASP A 223 -7.87 16.01 11.24
N TYR A 224 -7.53 16.64 12.37
CA TYR A 224 -7.12 15.95 13.59
C TYR A 224 -8.19 14.99 14.14
N SER A 225 -9.46 15.34 14.07
CA SER A 225 -10.57 14.53 14.60
C SER A 225 -10.71 13.24 13.81
N THR A 226 -10.70 13.35 12.50
CA THR A 226 -10.71 12.21 11.57
C THR A 226 -9.55 11.28 11.85
N VAL A 227 -8.33 11.81 11.94
CA VAL A 227 -7.12 11.00 12.19
C VAL A 227 -7.15 10.31 13.56
N LYS A 228 -7.62 11.01 14.61
CA LYS A 228 -7.83 10.40 15.93
C LYS A 228 -8.86 9.27 15.85
N GLY A 229 -9.92 9.46 15.09
CA GLY A 229 -10.97 8.48 14.85
C GLY A 229 -10.46 7.17 14.24
N LEU A 230 -9.41 7.19 13.39
CA LEU A 230 -8.81 5.96 12.84
C LEU A 230 -8.29 5.05 13.97
N ILE A 231 -7.71 5.63 15.01
CA ILE A 231 -7.19 4.88 16.17
C ILE A 231 -8.33 4.34 17.01
N ASP A 232 -9.28 5.22 17.38
CA ASP A 232 -10.36 4.90 18.30
C ASP A 232 -11.28 3.81 17.75
N LYS A 233 -11.69 3.94 16.49
CA LYS A 233 -12.56 2.99 15.79
C LYS A 233 -11.88 1.64 15.60
N ALA A 234 -10.59 1.61 15.23
CA ALA A 234 -9.83 0.38 15.13
C ALA A 234 -9.82 -0.38 16.46
N ILE A 235 -9.45 0.28 17.55
CA ILE A 235 -9.41 -0.33 18.90
C ILE A 235 -10.80 -0.77 19.38
N ALA A 236 -11.83 0.02 19.10
CA ALA A 236 -13.20 -0.34 19.46
C ALA A 236 -13.67 -1.60 18.73
N THR A 237 -13.42 -1.66 17.42
CA THR A 237 -13.82 -2.78 16.57
C THR A 237 -13.08 -4.08 16.91
N GLU A 238 -11.82 -4.03 17.31
CA GLU A 238 -11.06 -5.22 17.74
C GLU A 238 -11.68 -5.97 18.93
N LYS A 239 -12.51 -5.28 19.74
CA LYS A 239 -13.20 -5.90 20.88
C LYS A 239 -14.36 -6.77 20.46
N THR A 240 -15.04 -6.43 19.36
CA THR A 240 -16.30 -7.07 18.93
C THR A 240 -16.20 -7.75 17.58
N GLY A 241 -15.11 -7.52 16.84
CA GLY A 241 -14.94 -7.87 15.44
C GLY A 241 -15.73 -6.94 14.50
N LEU A 242 -15.25 -6.77 13.29
CA LEU A 242 -15.90 -5.97 12.23
C LEU A 242 -17.19 -6.64 11.78
N LYS A 243 -18.30 -5.92 11.84
CA LYS A 243 -19.63 -6.37 11.43
C LYS A 243 -20.27 -5.32 10.52
N GLY A 244 -21.09 -5.77 9.58
CA GLY A 244 -21.82 -4.93 8.64
C GLY A 244 -21.95 -5.58 7.28
N VAL A 245 -22.13 -4.75 6.27
CA VAL A 245 -22.34 -5.17 4.87
C VAL A 245 -21.08 -4.88 4.06
N ALA A 246 -20.72 -5.79 3.16
CA ALA A 246 -19.69 -5.55 2.17
C ALA A 246 -20.34 -5.06 0.87
N TYR A 247 -19.81 -4.00 0.30
CA TYR A 247 -20.21 -3.43 -0.97
C TYR A 247 -19.08 -3.57 -1.97
N ILE A 248 -19.32 -4.34 -3.02
CA ILE A 248 -18.33 -4.66 -4.06
C ILE A 248 -18.81 -4.09 -5.39
N ASP A 249 -17.97 -3.27 -6.00
CA ASP A 249 -18.27 -2.50 -7.19
C ASP A 249 -17.37 -2.94 -8.34
N SER A 250 -17.88 -3.86 -9.18
CA SER A 250 -17.21 -4.35 -10.38
C SER A 250 -17.84 -3.72 -11.63
N ARG A 251 -17.13 -3.76 -12.77
CA ARG A 251 -17.59 -3.14 -14.01
C ARG A 251 -18.24 -4.10 -15.00
N GLY A 252 -18.39 -5.37 -14.64
CA GLY A 252 -18.96 -6.39 -15.51
C GLY A 252 -18.07 -6.81 -16.68
N ILE A 253 -16.78 -6.57 -16.61
CA ILE A 253 -15.78 -6.88 -17.64
C ILE A 253 -14.88 -8.06 -17.31
N ALA A 254 -15.20 -8.84 -16.29
CA ALA A 254 -14.42 -10.01 -15.85
C ALA A 254 -14.21 -11.07 -16.97
N HIS A 255 -15.01 -11.04 -18.03
CA HIS A 255 -14.87 -11.91 -19.20
C HIS A 255 -13.68 -11.53 -20.11
N GLN A 256 -13.12 -10.33 -19.98
CA GLN A 256 -11.96 -9.88 -20.76
C GLN A 256 -10.70 -10.61 -20.32
N ARG A 257 -9.86 -10.99 -21.30
CA ARG A 257 -8.61 -11.75 -21.06
C ARG A 257 -7.40 -10.81 -20.96
N ASP A 258 -7.56 -9.75 -20.19
CA ASP A 258 -6.52 -8.76 -19.94
C ASP A 258 -6.44 -8.43 -18.45
N LEU A 259 -5.59 -7.48 -18.10
CA LEU A 259 -5.38 -7.05 -16.72
C LEU A 259 -6.66 -6.45 -16.10
N PHE A 260 -7.48 -5.76 -16.91
CA PHE A 260 -8.73 -5.15 -16.44
C PHE A 260 -9.77 -6.22 -16.08
N GLY A 261 -9.93 -7.22 -16.96
CA GLY A 261 -10.80 -8.37 -16.68
C GLY A 261 -10.32 -9.18 -15.47
N PHE A 262 -9.00 -9.34 -15.30
CA PHE A 262 -8.44 -10.00 -14.12
C PHE A 262 -8.82 -9.28 -12.82
N PHE A 263 -8.66 -7.95 -12.74
CA PHE A 263 -9.02 -7.19 -11.55
C PHE A 263 -10.52 -7.17 -11.31
N ASP A 264 -11.33 -7.10 -12.35
CA ASP A 264 -12.78 -7.19 -12.23
C ASP A 264 -13.22 -8.56 -11.69
N GLN A 265 -12.61 -9.64 -12.18
CA GLN A 265 -12.84 -10.99 -11.65
C GLN A 265 -12.39 -11.10 -10.17
N SER A 266 -11.33 -10.42 -9.77
CA SER A 266 -10.86 -10.46 -8.38
C SER A 266 -11.86 -9.82 -7.40
N LEU A 267 -12.60 -8.80 -7.83
CA LEU A 267 -13.71 -8.23 -7.07
C LEU A 267 -14.88 -9.22 -6.91
N LEU A 268 -15.23 -9.92 -7.97
CA LEU A 268 -16.26 -10.99 -7.89
C LEU A 268 -15.80 -12.13 -6.95
N ASN A 269 -14.53 -12.51 -7.02
CA ASN A 269 -13.94 -13.50 -6.11
C ASN A 269 -13.98 -13.03 -4.67
N LEU A 270 -13.70 -11.74 -4.41
CA LEU A 270 -13.84 -11.15 -3.08
C LEU A 270 -15.27 -11.27 -2.56
N ALA A 271 -16.27 -10.95 -3.38
CA ALA A 271 -17.68 -11.08 -3.00
C ALA A 271 -18.05 -12.52 -2.60
N ILE A 272 -17.56 -13.51 -3.35
CA ILE A 272 -17.75 -14.93 -3.04
C ILE A 272 -17.04 -15.30 -1.73
N PHE A 273 -15.78 -14.87 -1.57
CA PHE A 273 -14.99 -15.12 -0.37
C PHE A 273 -15.69 -14.58 0.89
N LEU A 274 -16.14 -13.33 0.85
CA LEU A 274 -16.82 -12.68 1.98
C LEU A 274 -18.13 -13.38 2.36
N ARG A 275 -18.91 -13.84 1.38
CA ARG A 275 -20.13 -14.60 1.65
C ARG A 275 -19.84 -15.98 2.26
N LEU A 276 -18.96 -16.75 1.64
CA LEU A 276 -18.80 -18.17 1.96
C LEU A 276 -17.81 -18.44 3.10
N ARG A 277 -16.75 -17.62 3.21
CA ARG A 277 -15.70 -17.85 4.22
C ARG A 277 -15.85 -16.95 5.44
N VAL A 278 -16.32 -15.72 5.25
CA VAL A 278 -16.51 -14.75 6.33
C VAL A 278 -17.95 -14.80 6.87
N GLY A 279 -18.92 -15.20 6.05
CA GLY A 279 -20.34 -15.19 6.42
C GLY A 279 -20.94 -13.78 6.44
N MET A 280 -20.34 -12.83 5.71
CA MET A 280 -20.77 -11.43 5.64
C MET A 280 -21.87 -11.24 4.59
N SER A 281 -22.84 -10.36 4.86
CA SER A 281 -23.76 -9.89 3.84
C SER A 281 -23.01 -9.10 2.77
N VAL A 282 -23.23 -9.42 1.49
CA VAL A 282 -22.52 -8.77 0.37
C VAL A 282 -23.53 -8.26 -0.65
N LYS A 283 -23.39 -6.99 -1.00
CA LYS A 283 -24.10 -6.37 -2.14
C LYS A 283 -23.09 -6.06 -3.24
N GLU A 284 -23.48 -6.30 -4.48
CA GLU A 284 -22.62 -6.14 -5.64
C GLU A 284 -23.29 -5.22 -6.65
N GLU A 285 -22.52 -4.26 -7.17
CA GLU A 285 -22.76 -3.60 -8.44
C GLU A 285 -21.86 -4.25 -9.51
N ARG A 286 -22.43 -4.61 -10.66
CA ARG A 286 -21.71 -5.35 -11.70
C ARG A 286 -21.82 -4.69 -13.08
N THR A 287 -22.01 -3.38 -13.08
CA THR A 287 -22.13 -2.59 -14.30
C THR A 287 -21.12 -1.44 -14.28
N GLU A 288 -21.16 -0.58 -15.29
CA GLU A 288 -20.34 0.65 -15.30
C GLU A 288 -20.80 1.71 -14.28
N LYS A 289 -21.95 1.49 -13.63
CA LYS A 289 -22.49 2.42 -12.63
C LYS A 289 -21.82 2.18 -11.28
N LEU A 290 -21.68 3.25 -10.52
CA LEU A 290 -21.35 3.19 -9.11
C LEU A 290 -22.60 3.03 -8.25
N PHE A 291 -22.44 2.66 -6.98
CA PHE A 291 -23.52 2.73 -6.01
C PHE A 291 -24.09 4.16 -5.95
N GLU A 292 -25.42 4.27 -5.89
CA GLU A 292 -26.10 5.56 -5.80
C GLU A 292 -25.85 6.24 -4.43
N PRO A 293 -25.90 7.57 -4.35
CA PRO A 293 -25.75 8.29 -3.08
C PRO A 293 -26.66 7.73 -1.98
N ASN A 294 -26.13 7.58 -0.76
CA ASN A 294 -26.84 7.08 0.44
C ASN A 294 -27.44 5.66 0.29
N SER A 295 -26.95 4.83 -0.67
CA SER A 295 -27.52 3.49 -0.93
C SER A 295 -26.84 2.36 -0.17
N CYS A 296 -25.76 2.64 0.54
CA CYS A 296 -24.89 1.63 1.18
C CYS A 296 -24.87 1.77 2.72
N PRO A 297 -25.99 1.45 3.41
CA PRO A 297 -26.01 1.50 4.87
C PRO A 297 -25.16 0.41 5.51
N GLN A 298 -24.65 0.69 6.73
CA GLN A 298 -23.84 -0.24 7.53
C GLN A 298 -22.62 -0.82 6.78
N THR A 299 -21.94 0.02 6.01
CA THR A 299 -20.78 -0.40 5.23
C THR A 299 -19.61 -0.78 6.14
N ALA A 300 -19.26 -2.05 6.15
CA ALA A 300 -18.07 -2.58 6.84
C ALA A 300 -16.89 -2.77 5.87
N ILE A 301 -17.16 -3.19 4.65
CA ILE A 301 -16.16 -3.36 3.59
C ILE A 301 -16.65 -2.66 2.33
N TYR A 302 -15.74 -1.90 1.71
CA TYR A 302 -15.92 -1.41 0.35
C TYR A 302 -14.71 -1.78 -0.51
N CYS A 303 -14.93 -2.28 -1.70
CA CYS A 303 -13.90 -2.43 -2.71
C CYS A 303 -14.51 -2.28 -4.10
N GLY A 304 -13.92 -1.40 -4.92
CA GLY A 304 -14.44 -1.15 -6.25
C GLY A 304 -13.48 -0.38 -7.15
N TRP A 305 -13.91 -0.14 -8.37
CA TRP A 305 -13.26 0.63 -9.41
C TRP A 305 -14.29 1.00 -10.50
N TYR A 306 -14.24 1.94 -11.31
CA TYR A 306 -13.21 2.84 -11.79
C TYR A 306 -13.86 4.23 -11.94
N SER A 307 -13.82 5.05 -10.91
CA SER A 307 -14.31 6.43 -10.98
C SER A 307 -13.20 7.38 -10.55
N LEU A 308 -12.42 7.85 -11.52
CA LEU A 308 -11.24 8.65 -11.31
C LEU A 308 -11.58 9.99 -10.66
N ARG A 309 -11.07 10.24 -9.44
CA ARG A 309 -11.19 11.51 -8.70
C ARG A 309 -12.63 11.95 -8.43
N LYS A 310 -13.57 11.02 -8.40
CA LYS A 310 -15.00 11.33 -8.36
C LYS A 310 -15.70 10.40 -7.38
N TYR A 311 -15.49 10.66 -6.11
CA TYR A 311 -16.16 9.96 -5.03
C TYR A 311 -17.68 10.16 -5.11
N VAL A 312 -18.42 9.11 -4.81
CA VAL A 312 -19.86 9.14 -4.61
C VAL A 312 -20.15 8.90 -3.14
N ASP A 313 -20.85 9.80 -2.51
CA ASP A 313 -21.30 9.71 -1.11
C ASP A 313 -22.43 8.67 -0.99
N ALA A 314 -22.06 7.39 -1.12
CA ALA A 314 -22.99 6.25 -1.10
C ALA A 314 -23.05 5.57 0.27
N PHE A 315 -22.01 5.72 1.10
CA PHE A 315 -21.70 4.81 2.20
C PHE A 315 -21.98 5.40 3.58
N ASP A 316 -22.69 4.63 4.41
CA ASP A 316 -22.74 4.84 5.85
C ASP A 316 -21.77 3.85 6.52
N PHE A 317 -20.54 4.31 6.76
CA PHE A 317 -19.46 3.47 7.29
C PHE A 317 -19.64 3.18 8.77
N VAL A 318 -19.63 1.88 9.11
CA VAL A 318 -19.55 1.46 10.51
C VAL A 318 -18.15 1.69 11.08
N ASP A 319 -18.04 1.80 12.42
CA ASP A 319 -16.75 1.82 13.08
C ASP A 319 -15.94 0.57 12.70
N GLY A 320 -14.69 0.78 12.33
CA GLY A 320 -13.81 -0.29 11.87
C GLY A 320 -13.86 -0.56 10.35
N ALA A 321 -14.71 0.09 9.59
CA ALA A 321 -14.84 -0.13 8.15
C ALA A 321 -13.51 -0.01 7.41
N ILE A 322 -13.28 -0.91 6.45
CA ILE A 322 -12.07 -0.94 5.61
C ILE A 322 -12.49 -0.97 4.15
N GLY A 323 -11.83 -0.19 3.32
CA GLY A 323 -12.09 -0.26 1.89
C GLY A 323 -11.13 0.57 1.06
N TYR A 324 -11.13 0.32 -0.24
CA TYR A 324 -10.39 1.13 -1.19
C TYR A 324 -11.02 1.12 -2.57
N HIS A 325 -10.79 2.21 -3.27
CA HIS A 325 -11.19 2.35 -4.67
C HIS A 325 -9.97 2.27 -5.57
N ILE A 326 -9.99 1.34 -6.52
CA ILE A 326 -8.88 1.10 -7.45
C ILE A 326 -8.93 2.15 -8.56
N SER A 327 -8.21 3.25 -8.36
CA SER A 327 -8.09 4.35 -9.30
C SER A 327 -6.85 5.19 -9.02
N SER A 328 -6.40 5.95 -10.01
CA SER A 328 -5.20 6.78 -9.92
C SER A 328 -5.43 8.06 -9.12
N PHE A 329 -4.42 8.54 -8.41
CA PHE A 329 -4.40 9.83 -7.70
C PHE A 329 -5.38 9.94 -6.51
N GLU A 330 -5.96 8.86 -6.02
CA GLU A 330 -7.04 8.90 -5.04
C GLU A 330 -6.58 9.29 -3.62
N ALA A 331 -5.29 9.32 -3.35
CA ALA A 331 -4.71 9.80 -2.10
C ALA A 331 -4.06 11.19 -2.21
N GLU A 332 -4.16 11.88 -3.35
CA GLU A 332 -3.75 13.29 -3.44
C GLU A 332 -4.75 14.19 -2.70
N GLY A 333 -4.29 15.31 -2.17
CA GLY A 333 -5.12 16.24 -1.43
C GLY A 333 -5.75 15.61 -0.17
N LEU A 334 -5.02 14.70 0.48
CA LEU A 334 -5.50 13.93 1.63
C LEU A 334 -6.01 14.81 2.77
N ARG A 335 -5.44 16.02 2.91
CA ARG A 335 -5.77 17.02 3.93
C ARG A 335 -6.71 18.13 3.45
N ASP A 336 -7.18 18.05 2.20
CA ASP A 336 -8.19 18.98 1.67
C ASP A 336 -9.59 18.53 2.10
N PRO A 337 -10.30 19.31 2.96
CA PRO A 337 -11.63 18.95 3.45
C PRO A 337 -12.69 18.94 2.34
N ASN A 338 -12.39 19.54 1.18
CA ASN A 338 -13.30 19.60 0.05
C ASN A 338 -12.94 18.64 -1.09
N SER A 339 -11.94 17.81 -0.88
CA SER A 339 -11.49 16.86 -1.91
C SER A 339 -12.61 15.88 -2.28
N SER A 340 -12.81 15.69 -3.59
CA SER A 340 -13.71 14.68 -4.15
C SER A 340 -12.99 13.36 -4.49
N ARG A 341 -11.72 13.21 -4.12
CA ARG A 341 -10.96 11.97 -4.29
C ARG A 341 -11.39 10.94 -3.25
N TRP A 342 -11.24 9.68 -3.59
CA TRP A 342 -11.79 8.59 -2.77
C TRP A 342 -11.19 8.52 -1.37
N CYS A 343 -9.85 8.56 -1.20
CA CYS A 343 -9.27 8.44 0.13
C CYS A 343 -9.69 9.57 1.09
N PRO A 344 -9.50 10.87 0.77
CA PRO A 344 -9.91 11.95 1.68
C PRO A 344 -11.42 11.98 1.91
N ALA A 345 -12.24 11.66 0.91
CA ALA A 345 -13.69 11.65 1.05
C ALA A 345 -14.16 10.49 1.95
N MET A 346 -13.73 9.25 1.70
CA MET A 346 -14.05 8.13 2.59
C MET A 346 -13.59 8.36 4.03
N LEU A 347 -12.41 8.99 4.24
CA LEU A 347 -11.93 9.34 5.58
C LEU A 347 -12.86 10.34 6.28
N ARG A 348 -13.32 11.35 5.56
CA ARG A 348 -14.29 12.34 6.04
C ARG A 348 -15.62 11.68 6.39
N ASP A 349 -16.08 10.74 5.59
CA ASP A 349 -17.33 10.00 5.78
C ASP A 349 -17.21 8.85 6.79
N GLY A 350 -16.03 8.67 7.39
CA GLY A 350 -15.90 7.85 8.58
C GLY A 350 -15.24 6.48 8.39
N ILE A 351 -14.68 6.15 7.23
CA ILE A 351 -13.91 4.89 7.08
C ILE A 351 -12.74 4.84 8.09
N THR A 352 -12.37 3.65 8.53
CA THR A 352 -11.30 3.46 9.53
C THR A 352 -9.95 3.15 8.90
N ALA A 353 -9.95 2.48 7.75
CA ALA A 353 -8.72 2.24 6.99
C ALA A 353 -8.99 2.22 5.49
N THR A 354 -8.05 2.78 4.73
CA THR A 354 -8.09 2.79 3.27
C THR A 354 -6.68 2.76 2.69
N LEU A 355 -6.57 2.54 1.40
CA LEU A 355 -5.33 2.69 0.64
C LEU A 355 -5.60 3.38 -0.69
N GLY A 356 -4.60 4.05 -1.23
CA GLY A 356 -4.75 4.74 -2.51
C GLY A 356 -3.44 5.25 -3.06
N ALA A 357 -3.50 5.78 -4.27
CA ALA A 357 -2.34 6.24 -5.01
C ALA A 357 -2.15 7.76 -4.91
N VAL A 358 -0.90 8.21 -4.75
CA VAL A 358 -0.51 9.63 -4.76
C VAL A 358 -0.14 10.16 -6.15
N ALA A 359 -0.22 9.31 -7.17
CA ALA A 359 -0.03 9.63 -8.60
C ALA A 359 -0.62 8.48 -9.44
N GLU A 360 -0.28 8.37 -10.75
CA GLU A 360 -0.65 7.22 -11.59
C GLU A 360 0.17 5.96 -11.21
N PRO A 361 -0.42 4.94 -10.53
CA PRO A 361 0.35 3.79 -10.04
C PRO A 361 0.43 2.63 -11.03
N TYR A 362 -0.38 2.64 -12.08
CA TYR A 362 -0.80 1.49 -12.90
C TYR A 362 -1.64 0.47 -12.11
N LEU A 363 -2.53 -0.22 -12.80
CA LEU A 363 -3.50 -1.13 -12.18
C LEU A 363 -2.84 -2.26 -11.39
N HIS A 364 -1.77 -2.85 -11.92
CA HIS A 364 -1.04 -3.96 -11.30
C HIS A 364 -0.27 -3.59 -10.02
N ALA A 365 -0.23 -2.31 -9.65
CA ALA A 365 0.35 -1.88 -8.38
C ALA A 365 -0.59 -2.05 -7.19
N PHE A 366 -1.89 -2.20 -7.41
CA PHE A 366 -2.82 -2.41 -6.30
C PHE A 366 -2.73 -3.82 -5.73
N PRO A 367 -2.87 -3.98 -4.40
CA PRO A 367 -3.15 -5.29 -3.81
C PRO A 367 -4.37 -5.93 -4.47
N GLU A 368 -4.28 -7.22 -4.79
CA GLU A 368 -5.43 -7.97 -5.27
C GLU A 368 -6.48 -8.06 -4.14
N PRO A 369 -7.76 -7.71 -4.41
CA PRO A 369 -8.77 -7.59 -3.37
C PRO A 369 -8.96 -8.83 -2.49
N THR A 370 -9.12 -10.01 -3.08
CA THR A 370 -9.31 -11.25 -2.29
C THR A 370 -8.08 -11.57 -1.45
N ALA A 371 -6.88 -11.33 -1.97
CA ALA A 371 -5.65 -11.57 -1.22
C ALA A 371 -5.54 -10.62 -0.01
N PHE A 372 -5.81 -9.33 -0.20
CA PHE A 372 -5.72 -8.34 0.87
C PHE A 372 -6.72 -8.63 2.01
N PHE A 373 -8.00 -8.78 1.68
CA PHE A 373 -9.01 -9.08 2.69
C PHE A 373 -8.85 -10.48 3.28
N GLY A 374 -8.31 -11.44 2.51
CA GLY A 374 -7.94 -12.77 3.00
C GLY A 374 -6.90 -12.71 4.12
N GLN A 375 -5.84 -11.90 3.98
CA GLN A 375 -4.82 -11.72 5.03
C GLN A 375 -5.43 -11.10 6.31
N LEU A 376 -6.33 -10.13 6.17
CA LEU A 376 -7.05 -9.56 7.33
C LEU A 376 -7.94 -10.60 8.01
N PHE A 377 -8.67 -11.41 7.24
CA PHE A 377 -9.51 -12.48 7.76
C PHE A 377 -8.73 -13.57 8.46
N ASP A 378 -7.52 -13.87 8.00
CA ASP A 378 -6.59 -14.80 8.64
C ASP A 378 -5.97 -14.25 9.94
N GLY A 379 -6.35 -13.02 10.34
CA GLY A 379 -5.96 -12.41 11.61
C GLY A 379 -4.65 -11.61 11.54
N ARG A 380 -4.15 -11.31 10.36
CA ARG A 380 -3.04 -10.36 10.18
C ARG A 380 -3.50 -8.95 10.49
N CYS A 381 -2.60 -8.14 11.06
CA CYS A 381 -2.88 -6.71 11.21
C CYS A 381 -2.84 -5.98 9.87
N LEU A 382 -3.41 -4.78 9.84
CA LEU A 382 -3.61 -3.99 8.62
C LEU A 382 -2.33 -3.81 7.79
N VAL A 383 -1.22 -3.44 8.43
CA VAL A 383 0.03 -3.20 7.72
C VAL A 383 0.67 -4.49 7.20
N GLU A 384 0.55 -5.60 7.95
CA GLU A 384 1.03 -6.91 7.48
C GLU A 384 0.22 -7.39 6.28
N ALA A 385 -1.12 -7.26 6.33
CA ALA A 385 -1.99 -7.61 5.21
C ALA A 385 -1.63 -6.81 3.95
N TYR A 386 -1.37 -5.51 4.10
CA TYR A 386 -0.96 -4.65 2.99
C TYR A 386 0.39 -5.09 2.41
N TYR A 387 1.45 -5.22 3.20
CA TYR A 387 2.78 -5.56 2.69
C TYR A 387 2.89 -6.99 2.15
N ARG A 388 2.06 -7.92 2.61
CA ARG A 388 1.98 -9.27 2.05
C ARG A 388 1.29 -9.32 0.69
N THR A 389 0.58 -8.28 0.31
CA THR A 389 -0.23 -8.24 -0.92
C THR A 389 0.15 -7.10 -1.87
N ASN A 390 0.70 -6.02 -1.35
CA ASN A 390 1.24 -4.93 -2.16
C ASN A 390 2.43 -5.40 -3.00
N PRO A 391 2.39 -5.28 -4.34
CA PRO A 391 3.45 -5.83 -5.18
C PRO A 391 4.74 -5.01 -5.21
N PHE A 392 4.69 -3.72 -4.89
CA PHE A 392 5.79 -2.80 -5.15
C PHE A 392 6.14 -1.89 -3.98
N ASN A 393 7.44 -1.59 -3.86
CA ASN A 393 8.01 -0.53 -3.04
C ASN A 393 8.63 0.55 -3.94
N SER A 394 9.02 1.69 -3.36
CA SER A 394 9.51 2.86 -4.11
C SER A 394 8.53 3.24 -5.24
N TRP A 395 7.23 3.20 -4.94
CA TRP A 395 6.14 3.50 -5.87
C TRP A 395 5.06 4.35 -5.20
N ARG A 396 3.88 4.43 -5.77
CA ARG A 396 2.91 5.51 -5.56
C ARG A 396 1.75 5.19 -4.65
N LEU A 397 1.72 4.04 -3.98
CA LEU A 397 0.65 3.67 -3.05
C LEU A 397 1.00 4.05 -1.60
N ILE A 398 -0.05 4.38 -0.83
CA ILE A 398 0.00 4.55 0.63
C ILE A 398 -1.09 3.74 1.30
N LEU A 399 -0.83 3.33 2.54
CA LEU A 399 -1.80 2.71 3.44
C LEU A 399 -2.16 3.70 4.54
N ILE A 400 -3.45 3.98 4.72
CA ILE A 400 -3.97 4.92 5.73
C ILE A 400 -4.76 4.14 6.76
N GLY A 401 -4.34 4.20 8.02
CA GLY A 401 -4.97 3.51 9.14
C GLY A 401 -3.97 3.09 10.20
N ASP A 402 -4.47 2.55 11.30
CA ASP A 402 -3.67 2.01 12.39
C ASP A 402 -2.95 0.73 11.94
N PRO A 403 -1.60 0.66 11.93
CA PRO A 403 -0.87 -0.52 11.47
C PRO A 403 -1.20 -1.79 12.25
N LEU A 404 -1.55 -1.70 13.52
CA LEU A 404 -1.87 -2.84 14.38
C LEU A 404 -3.33 -3.30 14.26
N TYR A 405 -4.17 -2.62 13.50
CA TYR A 405 -5.59 -2.93 13.41
C TYR A 405 -5.83 -4.36 12.88
N THR A 406 -6.56 -5.16 13.67
CA THR A 406 -6.96 -6.54 13.35
C THR A 406 -8.49 -6.68 13.35
N PRO A 407 -9.17 -6.39 12.21
CA PRO A 407 -10.63 -6.29 12.16
C PRO A 407 -11.36 -7.61 12.43
N PHE A 408 -10.74 -8.74 12.10
CA PHE A 408 -11.33 -10.08 12.21
C PHE A 408 -10.63 -10.94 13.27
N LYS A 409 -9.94 -10.32 14.23
CA LYS A 409 -9.33 -11.06 15.34
C LYS A 409 -10.40 -11.92 16.03
N LYS A 410 -10.18 -13.20 16.07
CA LYS A 410 -11.03 -14.11 16.86
C LYS A 410 -10.78 -13.81 18.34
N PRO A 411 -11.83 -13.67 19.13
CA PRO A 411 -11.72 -13.42 20.57
C PRO A 411 -11.00 -14.55 21.30
#